data_23825205783fc6df30fe68a40cb0e459
#
_entry.id   23825205783fc6df30fe68a40cb0e459
#
_cell.length_a   1.000
_cell.length_b   1.000
_cell.length_c   1.000
_cell.angle_alpha   90.00
_cell.angle_beta   90.00
_cell.angle_gamma   90.00
#
_symmetry.space_group_name_H-M   'P 1'
#
loop_
_entity.id
_entity.type
_entity.pdbx_description
1 polymer ?
#
loop_
_entity_poly.entity_id
_entity_poly.type
_entity_poly.pdbx_seq_one_letter_code
_entity_poly.pdbx_strand_id
1 'polypeptide(L)'
;MGNNDSSVETFLQWIKASDNIVFFGGAGVSTESGIPDFRSVDGLYNQKYDYPPETILSHTFYRKHPQEFYRFYRDKMLCLDAEPNITHYKLAELEKAGKLKGVVTQNIDGLHQKAGSKNVMELHGSVLRNYCERCLQFVSAEEILHSTGVPKCPKCGGPVKPDVVLYEEGLNQKTLEDAIYYISHADVLIVGGTSLAVYPAAGLIDYYNGNKLVLINKSTTPMDTRADLLIQQGLGSVFEQIEV
;
A
#
# COMPACT_ATOMS: atom_id res chain seq x y z
N MET A 1 5.22 -19.72 -22.41
CA MET A 1 3.77 -19.49 -22.28
C MET A 1 3.10 -20.50 -21.33
N GLY A 2 3.46 -21.79 -21.31
CA GLY A 2 2.73 -22.80 -20.52
C GLY A 2 2.83 -22.75 -18.99
N ASN A 3 3.88 -22.22 -18.38
CA ASN A 3 4.03 -22.24 -16.91
C ASN A 3 3.16 -21.19 -16.18
N ASN A 4 2.95 -20.01 -16.78
CA ASN A 4 2.17 -18.95 -16.13
C ASN A 4 0.67 -19.24 -16.11
N ASP A 5 0.13 -19.88 -17.16
CA ASP A 5 -1.29 -20.23 -17.22
C ASP A 5 -1.66 -21.28 -16.16
N SER A 6 -0.81 -22.29 -16.00
CA SER A 6 -0.98 -23.30 -14.93
C SER A 6 -0.88 -22.71 -13.51
N SER A 7 -0.03 -21.69 -13.32
CA SER A 7 0.09 -21.01 -12.03
C SER A 7 -1.17 -20.17 -11.71
N VAL A 8 -1.74 -19.49 -12.70
CA VAL A 8 -2.99 -18.73 -12.52
C VAL A 8 -4.16 -19.70 -12.23
N GLU A 9 -4.27 -20.82 -12.92
CA GLU A 9 -5.30 -21.84 -12.63
C GLU A 9 -5.19 -22.36 -11.20
N THR A 10 -3.98 -22.67 -10.73
CA THR A 10 -3.73 -23.10 -9.35
C THR A 10 -4.13 -22.02 -8.35
N PHE A 11 -3.79 -20.76 -8.62
CA PHE A 11 -4.20 -19.61 -7.81
C PHE A 11 -5.72 -19.52 -7.69
N LEU A 12 -6.44 -19.60 -8.81
CA LEU A 12 -7.90 -19.52 -8.82
C LEU A 12 -8.54 -20.68 -8.03
N GLN A 13 -7.96 -21.87 -8.12
CA GLN A 13 -8.41 -23.00 -7.30
C GLN A 13 -8.21 -22.75 -5.80
N TRP A 14 -7.08 -22.18 -5.39
CA TRP A 14 -6.83 -21.86 -3.99
C TRP A 14 -7.78 -20.76 -3.47
N ILE A 15 -8.04 -19.73 -4.27
CA ILE A 15 -9.03 -18.68 -3.92
C ILE A 15 -10.43 -19.30 -3.76
N LYS A 16 -10.84 -20.17 -4.67
CA LYS A 16 -12.15 -20.83 -4.59
C LYS A 16 -12.29 -21.72 -3.35
N ALA A 17 -11.22 -22.43 -2.99
CA ALA A 17 -11.23 -23.40 -1.89
C ALA A 17 -11.02 -22.81 -0.50
N SER A 18 -10.58 -21.53 -0.37
CA SER A 18 -10.30 -20.91 0.92
C SER A 18 -11.34 -19.84 1.27
N ASP A 19 -11.66 -19.76 2.56
CA ASP A 19 -12.45 -18.69 3.18
C ASP A 19 -11.63 -17.89 4.21
N ASN A 20 -10.31 -18.00 4.17
CA ASN A 20 -9.40 -17.29 5.06
C ASN A 20 -8.17 -16.77 4.30
N ILE A 21 -8.41 -15.83 3.41
CA ILE A 21 -7.42 -15.21 2.53
C ILE A 21 -6.98 -13.88 3.13
N VAL A 22 -5.70 -13.58 3.07
CA VAL A 22 -5.14 -12.26 3.39
C VAL A 22 -4.35 -11.75 2.18
N PHE A 23 -4.51 -10.48 1.87
CA PHE A 23 -3.74 -9.79 0.83
C PHE A 23 -2.72 -8.85 1.46
N PHE A 24 -1.47 -8.92 1.00
CA PHE A 24 -0.40 -8.00 1.34
C PHE A 24 0.05 -7.24 0.08
N GLY A 25 -0.13 -5.92 0.06
CA GLY A 25 0.11 -5.11 -1.13
C GLY A 25 1.06 -3.94 -0.93
N GLY A 26 1.65 -3.51 -2.05
CA GLY A 26 2.48 -2.30 -2.13
C GLY A 26 2.12 -1.42 -3.32
N ALA A 27 2.99 -0.47 -3.67
CA ALA A 27 2.71 0.58 -4.66
C ALA A 27 2.34 0.06 -6.05
N GLY A 28 2.83 -1.13 -6.42
CA GLY A 28 2.48 -1.77 -7.70
C GLY A 28 0.99 -2.14 -7.83
N VAL A 29 0.23 -2.19 -6.73
CA VAL A 29 -1.24 -2.37 -6.77
C VAL A 29 -1.92 -1.17 -7.40
N SER A 30 -1.41 0.04 -7.17
CA SER A 30 -2.01 1.31 -7.60
C SER A 30 -1.46 1.85 -8.92
N THR A 31 -0.48 1.17 -9.55
CA THR A 31 0.07 1.61 -10.85
C THR A 31 -0.98 1.60 -11.96
N GLU A 32 -1.91 0.64 -11.96
CA GLU A 32 -3.03 0.58 -12.90
C GLU A 32 -4.15 1.61 -12.58
N SER A 33 -4.01 2.33 -11.47
CA SER A 33 -4.83 3.49 -11.09
C SER A 33 -4.16 4.84 -11.45
N GLY A 34 -3.01 4.80 -12.13
CA GLY A 34 -2.25 5.98 -12.53
C GLY A 34 -1.34 6.54 -11.44
N ILE A 35 -1.21 5.89 -10.29
CA ILE A 35 -0.27 6.30 -9.23
C ILE A 35 1.07 5.60 -9.49
N PRO A 36 2.17 6.35 -9.76
CA PRO A 36 3.47 5.73 -10.00
C PRO A 36 3.98 5.04 -8.75
N ASP A 37 4.62 3.89 -8.91
CA ASP A 37 5.36 3.29 -7.82
C ASP A 37 6.68 4.03 -7.54
N PHE A 38 7.46 3.56 -6.58
CA PHE A 38 8.71 4.22 -6.20
C PHE A 38 9.91 3.81 -7.05
N ARG A 39 9.97 2.56 -7.55
CA ARG A 39 11.21 1.91 -8.03
C ARG A 39 11.21 1.49 -9.48
N SER A 40 10.06 1.41 -10.14
CA SER A 40 10.00 1.11 -11.59
C SER A 40 10.71 2.18 -12.42
N VAL A 41 10.89 1.92 -13.70
CA VAL A 41 11.57 2.86 -14.62
C VAL A 41 10.92 4.24 -14.60
N ASP A 42 9.58 4.30 -14.48
CA ASP A 42 8.79 5.53 -14.40
C ASP A 42 8.49 5.93 -12.93
N GLY A 43 9.05 5.21 -11.97
CA GLY A 43 8.82 5.40 -10.54
C GLY A 43 9.43 6.69 -9.99
N LEU A 44 8.98 7.08 -8.80
CA LEU A 44 9.38 8.34 -8.16
C LEU A 44 10.90 8.47 -7.98
N TYR A 45 11.62 7.36 -7.73
CA TYR A 45 13.07 7.39 -7.53
C TYR A 45 13.86 7.69 -8.80
N ASN A 46 13.27 7.52 -9.96
CA ASN A 46 13.90 7.83 -11.25
C ASN A 46 13.60 9.25 -11.75
N GLN A 47 12.78 10.02 -11.01
CA GLN A 47 12.49 11.41 -11.34
C GLN A 47 13.57 12.35 -10.78
N LYS A 48 13.85 13.45 -11.50
CA LYS A 48 14.86 14.43 -11.08
C LYS A 48 14.30 15.42 -10.07
N TYR A 49 14.78 15.32 -8.84
CA TYR A 49 14.57 16.29 -7.77
C TYR A 49 15.92 16.72 -7.18
N ASP A 50 15.90 17.83 -6.43
CA ASP A 50 17.10 18.33 -5.74
C ASP A 50 17.61 17.35 -4.67
N TYR A 51 16.71 16.50 -4.15
CA TYR A 51 17.01 15.46 -3.18
C TYR A 51 16.30 14.15 -3.58
N PRO A 52 16.86 12.98 -3.22
CA PRO A 52 16.17 11.70 -3.41
C PRO A 52 14.82 11.67 -2.68
N PRO A 53 13.77 11.04 -3.25
CA PRO A 53 12.45 10.95 -2.60
C PRO A 53 12.47 10.37 -1.19
N GLU A 54 13.34 9.39 -0.89
CA GLU A 54 13.51 8.85 0.46
C GLU A 54 14.02 9.89 1.43
N THR A 55 14.89 10.80 0.98
CA THR A 55 15.38 11.91 1.81
C THR A 55 14.24 12.88 2.08
N ILE A 56 13.51 13.29 1.03
CA ILE A 56 12.39 14.23 1.17
C ILE A 56 11.32 13.68 2.10
N LEU A 57 11.00 12.40 1.97
CA LEU A 57 9.98 11.71 2.77
C LEU A 57 10.50 11.20 4.13
N SER A 58 11.62 11.74 4.63
CA SER A 58 12.12 11.43 5.97
C SER A 58 11.60 12.40 7.04
N HIS A 59 11.50 11.93 8.29
CA HIS A 59 11.15 12.78 9.43
C HIS A 59 12.11 13.96 9.58
N THR A 60 13.41 13.69 9.46
CA THR A 60 14.44 14.73 9.56
C THR A 60 14.27 15.81 8.51
N PHE A 61 13.98 15.45 7.25
CA PHE A 61 13.76 16.42 6.19
C PHE A 61 12.46 17.22 6.39
N TYR A 62 11.38 16.55 6.75
CA TYR A 62 10.11 17.19 7.12
C TYR A 62 10.31 18.27 8.18
N ARG A 63 11.12 18.01 9.21
CA ARG A 63 11.40 18.96 10.31
C ARG A 63 12.30 20.11 9.88
N LYS A 64 13.32 19.86 9.04
CA LYS A 64 14.33 20.86 8.64
C LYS A 64 13.94 21.67 7.42
N HIS A 65 13.22 21.05 6.47
CA HIS A 65 12.86 21.63 5.18
C HIS A 65 11.36 21.48 4.88
N PRO A 66 10.45 21.96 5.78
CA PRO A 66 9.02 21.69 5.63
C PRO A 66 8.41 22.29 4.36
N GLN A 67 8.97 23.38 3.82
CA GLN A 67 8.47 23.98 2.56
C GLN A 67 8.71 23.07 1.37
N GLU A 68 9.93 22.53 1.22
CA GLU A 68 10.29 21.58 0.17
C GLU A 68 9.53 20.27 0.32
N PHE A 69 9.41 19.77 1.56
CA PHE A 69 8.60 18.60 1.85
C PHE A 69 7.18 18.76 1.33
N TYR A 70 6.48 19.86 1.68
CA TYR A 70 5.10 20.08 1.26
C TYR A 70 4.96 20.40 -0.23
N ARG A 71 5.96 20.99 -0.87
CA ARG A 71 5.99 21.16 -2.33
C ARG A 71 5.98 19.79 -3.02
N PHE A 72 6.89 18.89 -2.61
CA PHE A 72 6.97 17.52 -3.12
C PHE A 72 5.71 16.71 -2.77
N TYR A 73 5.25 16.80 -1.52
CA TYR A 73 4.10 16.07 -1.01
C TYR A 73 2.84 16.37 -1.82
N ARG A 74 2.55 17.65 -2.09
CA ARG A 74 1.41 18.06 -2.92
C ARG A 74 1.55 17.61 -4.37
N ASP A 75 2.76 17.70 -4.92
CA ASP A 75 3.01 17.37 -6.33
C ASP A 75 2.96 15.87 -6.62
N LYS A 76 3.42 15.04 -5.67
CA LYS A 76 3.67 13.62 -5.92
C LYS A 76 2.89 12.65 -5.04
N MET A 77 2.49 13.06 -3.84
CA MET A 77 1.85 12.13 -2.90
C MET A 77 0.33 12.27 -2.86
N LEU A 78 -0.21 13.43 -3.21
CA LEU A 78 -1.65 13.70 -3.20
C LEU A 78 -2.29 13.41 -4.57
N CYS A 79 -2.51 12.15 -4.89
CA CYS A 79 -3.20 11.72 -6.10
C CYS A 79 -4.71 11.53 -5.82
N LEU A 80 -5.40 12.62 -5.42
CA LEU A 80 -6.78 12.55 -4.93
C LEU A 80 -7.81 12.19 -6.00
N ASP A 81 -7.50 12.40 -7.29
CA ASP A 81 -8.36 12.05 -8.43
C ASP A 81 -8.21 10.59 -8.88
N ALA A 82 -7.30 9.83 -8.27
CA ALA A 82 -7.10 8.44 -8.62
C ALA A 82 -8.32 7.58 -8.28
N GLU A 83 -8.65 6.65 -9.19
CA GLU A 83 -9.75 5.71 -9.01
C GLU A 83 -9.21 4.30 -8.77
N PRO A 84 -9.93 3.48 -7.96
CA PRO A 84 -9.57 2.08 -7.79
C PRO A 84 -9.55 1.34 -9.13
N ASN A 85 -8.64 0.38 -9.27
CA ASN A 85 -8.57 -0.51 -10.42
C ASN A 85 -9.19 -1.88 -10.10
N ILE A 86 -9.17 -2.79 -11.08
CA ILE A 86 -9.79 -4.11 -10.97
C ILE A 86 -9.29 -4.91 -9.76
N THR A 87 -8.00 -4.79 -9.40
CA THR A 87 -7.42 -5.48 -8.22
C THR A 87 -8.10 -5.02 -6.94
N HIS A 88 -8.31 -3.71 -6.75
CA HIS A 88 -8.98 -3.16 -5.58
C HIS A 88 -10.43 -3.65 -5.49
N TYR A 89 -11.17 -3.61 -6.62
CA TYR A 89 -12.56 -4.08 -6.65
C TYR A 89 -12.69 -5.57 -6.36
N LYS A 90 -11.82 -6.40 -6.92
CA LYS A 90 -11.83 -7.85 -6.66
C LYS A 90 -11.50 -8.22 -5.21
N LEU A 91 -10.58 -7.47 -4.58
CA LEU A 91 -10.33 -7.63 -3.14
C LEU A 91 -11.56 -7.28 -2.30
N ALA A 92 -12.26 -6.19 -2.63
CA ALA A 92 -13.49 -5.81 -1.95
C ALA A 92 -14.64 -6.82 -2.19
N GLU A 93 -14.75 -7.40 -3.40
CA GLU A 93 -15.70 -8.48 -3.70
C GLU A 93 -15.41 -9.74 -2.88
N LEU A 94 -14.15 -10.17 -2.80
CA LEU A 94 -13.73 -11.31 -1.97
C LEU A 94 -14.00 -11.08 -0.48
N GLU A 95 -13.79 -9.86 0.03
CA GLU A 95 -14.11 -9.50 1.41
C GLU A 95 -15.62 -9.56 1.65
N LYS A 96 -16.41 -9.01 0.75
CA LYS A 96 -17.89 -9.06 0.81
C LYS A 96 -18.43 -10.50 0.77
N ALA A 97 -17.78 -11.39 0.04
CA ALA A 97 -18.11 -12.82 -0.01
C ALA A 97 -17.61 -13.59 1.21
N GLY A 98 -16.94 -12.95 2.16
CA GLY A 98 -16.40 -13.56 3.37
C GLY A 98 -15.13 -14.40 3.17
N LYS A 99 -14.51 -14.36 2.00
CA LYS A 99 -13.29 -15.10 1.68
C LYS A 99 -12.02 -14.36 2.09
N LEU A 100 -11.92 -13.08 1.78
CA LEU A 100 -10.80 -12.22 2.20
C LEU A 100 -11.06 -11.67 3.60
N LYS A 101 -10.14 -11.88 4.52
CA LYS A 101 -10.25 -11.43 5.93
C LYS A 101 -9.61 -10.08 6.18
N GLY A 102 -8.65 -9.69 5.36
CA GLY A 102 -8.02 -8.39 5.49
C GLY A 102 -7.06 -8.06 4.36
N VAL A 103 -6.89 -6.77 4.16
CA VAL A 103 -5.88 -6.18 3.29
C VAL A 103 -4.82 -5.53 4.15
N VAL A 104 -3.59 -5.99 4.06
CA VAL A 104 -2.41 -5.35 4.65
C VAL A 104 -1.75 -4.55 3.53
N THR A 105 -1.70 -3.24 3.66
CA THR A 105 -1.17 -2.39 2.59
C THR A 105 -0.06 -1.48 3.06
N GLN A 106 0.95 -1.32 2.21
CA GLN A 106 1.99 -0.29 2.34
C GLN A 106 1.55 1.04 1.70
N ASN A 107 0.45 1.02 0.93
CA ASN A 107 -0.05 2.20 0.23
C ASN A 107 -0.76 3.15 1.18
N ILE A 108 -0.68 4.43 0.84
CA ILE A 108 -1.25 5.55 1.61
C ILE A 108 -2.38 6.26 0.85
N ASP A 109 -2.78 5.73 -0.32
CA ASP A 109 -3.70 6.36 -1.28
C ASP A 109 -5.19 6.22 -0.92
N GLY A 110 -5.56 5.26 -0.06
CA GLY A 110 -6.94 5.00 0.34
C GLY A 110 -7.80 4.29 -0.72
N LEU A 111 -7.20 3.77 -1.80
CA LEU A 111 -7.95 3.17 -2.91
C LEU A 111 -8.63 1.84 -2.53
N HIS A 112 -8.08 1.07 -1.58
CA HIS A 112 -8.76 -0.12 -1.07
C HIS A 112 -10.10 0.22 -0.42
N GLN A 113 -10.13 1.24 0.44
CA GLN A 113 -11.35 1.71 1.09
C GLN A 113 -12.32 2.33 0.08
N LYS A 114 -11.81 3.10 -0.90
CA LYS A 114 -12.60 3.68 -1.99
C LYS A 114 -13.27 2.60 -2.85
N ALA A 115 -12.63 1.45 -3.04
CA ALA A 115 -13.19 0.28 -3.73
C ALA A 115 -14.23 -0.48 -2.91
N GLY A 116 -14.31 -0.25 -1.59
CA GLY A 116 -15.28 -0.87 -0.70
C GLY A 116 -14.72 -1.85 0.33
N SER A 117 -13.39 -2.11 0.35
CA SER A 117 -12.74 -2.88 1.41
C SER A 117 -12.87 -2.18 2.75
N LYS A 118 -13.18 -2.93 3.81
CA LYS A 118 -13.43 -2.41 5.16
C LYS A 118 -12.32 -2.76 6.15
N ASN A 119 -11.76 -3.96 6.03
CA ASN A 119 -10.69 -4.41 6.90
C ASN A 119 -9.33 -4.18 6.24
N VAL A 120 -8.85 -2.94 6.31
CA VAL A 120 -7.61 -2.49 5.68
C VAL A 120 -6.63 -2.01 6.74
N MET A 121 -5.49 -2.69 6.84
CA MET A 121 -4.38 -2.32 7.73
C MET A 121 -3.36 -1.48 6.94
N GLU A 122 -3.46 -0.15 7.08
CA GLU A 122 -2.59 0.82 6.43
C GLU A 122 -1.28 0.95 7.21
N LEU A 123 -0.26 0.15 6.88
CA LEU A 123 1.02 0.11 7.60
C LEU A 123 1.73 1.46 7.63
N HIS A 124 1.58 2.24 6.57
CA HIS A 124 2.24 3.54 6.42
C HIS A 124 1.27 4.73 6.57
N GLY A 125 0.07 4.50 7.12
CA GLY A 125 -0.93 5.55 7.29
C GLY A 125 -1.66 5.92 6.00
N SER A 126 -2.14 7.19 5.90
CA SER A 126 -2.92 7.64 4.75
C SER A 126 -2.73 9.13 4.48
N VAL A 127 -2.65 9.49 3.19
CA VAL A 127 -2.65 10.90 2.74
C VAL A 127 -3.99 11.60 3.03
N LEU A 128 -5.06 10.83 3.19
CA LEU A 128 -6.42 11.36 3.42
C LEU A 128 -6.61 11.92 4.84
N ARG A 129 -5.73 11.58 5.77
CA ARG A 129 -5.76 12.05 7.15
C ARG A 129 -4.56 12.95 7.44
N ASN A 130 -4.83 14.13 7.95
CA ASN A 130 -3.79 15.07 8.38
C ASN A 130 -4.21 15.68 9.71
N TYR A 131 -3.27 15.89 10.60
CA TYR A 131 -3.56 16.39 11.95
C TYR A 131 -2.63 17.52 12.36
N CYS A 132 -3.20 18.49 13.07
CA CYS A 132 -2.40 19.51 13.71
C CYS A 132 -1.52 18.90 14.80
N GLU A 133 -0.21 19.12 14.73
CA GLU A 133 0.74 18.60 15.74
C GLU A 133 0.53 19.23 17.14
N ARG A 134 -0.23 20.35 17.24
CA ARG A 134 -0.46 21.06 18.50
C ARG A 134 -1.79 20.73 19.16
N CYS A 135 -2.89 20.68 18.40
CA CYS A 135 -4.23 20.54 18.95
C CYS A 135 -5.00 19.31 18.40
N LEU A 136 -4.35 18.49 17.56
CA LEU A 136 -4.89 17.29 16.93
C LEU A 136 -6.12 17.51 16.05
N GLN A 137 -6.40 18.79 15.67
CA GLN A 137 -7.47 19.08 14.72
C GLN A 137 -7.20 18.38 13.40
N PHE A 138 -8.19 17.65 12.92
CA PHE A 138 -8.18 17.05 11.59
C PHE A 138 -8.20 18.15 10.50
N VAL A 139 -7.44 17.91 9.42
CA VAL A 139 -7.38 18.72 8.21
C VAL A 139 -7.46 17.77 7.01
N SER A 140 -8.35 18.04 6.08
CA SER A 140 -8.54 17.16 4.93
C SER A 140 -7.36 17.21 3.94
N ALA A 141 -7.27 16.19 3.09
CA ALA A 141 -6.25 16.15 2.03
C ALA A 141 -6.43 17.29 1.02
N GLU A 142 -7.68 17.65 0.72
CA GLU A 142 -8.03 18.75 -0.16
C GLU A 142 -7.55 20.10 0.40
N GLU A 143 -7.71 20.31 1.72
CA GLU A 143 -7.19 21.52 2.38
C GLU A 143 -5.65 21.58 2.29
N ILE A 144 -4.96 20.43 2.42
CA ILE A 144 -3.51 20.38 2.23
C ILE A 144 -3.14 20.65 0.77
N LEU A 145 -3.83 20.04 -0.19
CA LEU A 145 -3.58 20.21 -1.62
C LEU A 145 -3.70 21.67 -2.05
N HIS A 146 -4.73 22.37 -1.59
CA HIS A 146 -4.97 23.77 -1.93
C HIS A 146 -4.21 24.79 -1.04
N SER A 147 -3.50 24.33 -0.02
CA SER A 147 -2.69 25.20 0.83
C SER A 147 -1.41 25.66 0.12
N THR A 148 -0.83 26.76 0.58
CA THR A 148 0.47 27.26 0.13
C THR A 148 1.51 27.15 1.24
N GLY A 149 2.76 26.90 0.87
CA GLY A 149 3.85 26.75 1.83
C GLY A 149 3.61 25.59 2.82
N VAL A 150 3.86 25.84 4.10
CA VAL A 150 3.62 24.87 5.18
C VAL A 150 2.20 25.01 5.69
N PRO A 151 1.34 23.97 5.60
CA PRO A 151 -0.05 24.03 6.05
C PRO A 151 -0.18 24.41 7.51
N LYS A 152 -1.13 25.28 7.82
CA LYS A 152 -1.44 25.74 9.18
C LYS A 152 -2.82 25.26 9.61
N CYS A 153 -2.92 24.86 10.85
CA CYS A 153 -4.18 24.46 11.46
C CYS A 153 -5.18 25.65 11.47
N PRO A 154 -6.40 25.47 10.94
CA PRO A 154 -7.40 26.52 10.94
C PRO A 154 -7.86 26.91 12.37
N LYS A 155 -7.72 26.01 13.35
CA LYS A 155 -8.14 26.24 14.73
C LYS A 155 -7.11 26.97 15.58
N CYS A 156 -5.82 26.62 15.46
CA CYS A 156 -4.80 27.14 16.40
C CYS A 156 -3.54 27.69 15.73
N GLY A 157 -3.47 27.67 14.39
CA GLY A 157 -2.31 28.15 13.63
C GLY A 157 -1.07 27.23 13.75
N GLY A 158 -1.17 26.08 14.44
CA GLY A 158 -0.07 25.12 14.58
C GLY A 158 0.26 24.43 13.24
N PRO A 159 1.44 23.78 13.13
CA PRO A 159 1.78 23.00 11.94
C PRO A 159 0.87 21.79 11.81
N VAL A 160 0.55 21.41 10.58
CA VAL A 160 -0.23 20.21 10.27
C VAL A 160 0.74 19.18 9.72
N LYS A 161 0.66 17.92 10.20
CA LYS A 161 1.43 16.77 9.67
C LYS A 161 0.47 15.77 9.03
N PRO A 162 0.81 15.21 7.84
CA PRO A 162 0.10 14.07 7.31
C PRO A 162 0.20 12.86 8.26
N ASP A 163 -0.88 12.09 8.36
CA ASP A 163 -0.89 10.78 9.03
C ASP A 163 -0.25 9.72 8.14
N VAL A 164 0.96 10.02 7.70
CA VAL A 164 1.82 9.15 6.89
C VAL A 164 3.08 8.87 7.68
N VAL A 165 3.46 7.60 7.75
CA VAL A 165 4.72 7.16 8.36
C VAL A 165 5.86 7.51 7.42
N LEU A 166 6.66 8.48 7.83
CA LEU A 166 7.85 8.90 7.09
C LEU A 166 9.02 7.94 7.38
N TYR A 167 10.01 7.92 6.50
CA TYR A 167 11.28 7.28 6.83
C TYR A 167 11.79 7.82 8.17
N GLU A 168 12.45 6.97 8.97
CA GLU A 168 12.90 7.24 10.36
C GLU A 168 11.76 7.19 11.40
N GLU A 169 10.49 7.08 11.02
CA GLU A 169 9.37 6.90 11.95
C GLU A 169 9.01 5.41 12.13
N GLY A 170 8.51 5.06 13.30
CA GLY A 170 8.00 3.71 13.58
C GLY A 170 6.58 3.49 13.04
N LEU A 171 6.26 2.26 12.67
CA LEU A 171 4.89 1.87 12.32
C LEU A 171 3.97 1.97 13.55
N ASN A 172 2.68 2.19 13.30
CA ASN A 172 1.68 2.12 14.37
C ASN A 172 1.60 0.69 14.93
N GLN A 173 1.79 0.56 16.25
CA GLN A 173 1.87 -0.74 16.91
C GLN A 173 0.60 -1.56 16.74
N LYS A 174 -0.57 -0.96 16.90
CA LYS A 174 -1.86 -1.64 16.76
C LYS A 174 -2.04 -2.18 15.34
N THR A 175 -1.74 -1.36 14.32
CA THR A 175 -1.82 -1.77 12.91
C THR A 175 -0.86 -2.92 12.62
N LEU A 176 0.34 -2.89 13.20
CA LEU A 176 1.34 -3.94 13.07
C LEU A 176 0.87 -5.26 13.69
N GLU A 177 0.34 -5.21 14.91
CA GLU A 177 -0.20 -6.38 15.62
C GLU A 177 -1.37 -7.00 14.86
N ASP A 178 -2.30 -6.17 14.36
CA ASP A 178 -3.42 -6.64 13.55
C ASP A 178 -2.94 -7.30 12.25
N ALA A 179 -1.98 -6.68 11.55
CA ALA A 179 -1.41 -7.26 10.32
C ALA A 179 -0.75 -8.62 10.59
N ILE A 180 0.05 -8.74 11.66
CA ILE A 180 0.67 -10.01 12.08
C ILE A 180 -0.40 -11.06 12.39
N TYR A 181 -1.46 -10.66 13.12
CA TYR A 181 -2.54 -11.57 13.45
C TYR A 181 -3.19 -12.16 12.18
N TYR A 182 -3.60 -11.31 11.23
CA TYR A 182 -4.23 -11.78 10.01
C TYR A 182 -3.29 -12.63 9.16
N ILE A 183 -2.04 -12.20 8.96
CA ILE A 183 -1.04 -12.93 8.17
C ILE A 183 -0.76 -14.32 8.77
N SER A 184 -0.57 -14.40 10.08
CA SER A 184 -0.21 -15.66 10.76
C SER A 184 -1.34 -16.69 10.78
N HIS A 185 -2.59 -16.27 10.60
CA HIS A 185 -3.77 -17.14 10.60
C HIS A 185 -4.32 -17.43 9.20
N ALA A 186 -3.76 -16.82 8.16
CA ALA A 186 -4.26 -17.00 6.80
C ALA A 186 -4.02 -18.43 6.27
N ASP A 187 -5.01 -18.98 5.56
CA ASP A 187 -4.83 -20.19 4.76
C ASP A 187 -4.07 -19.88 3.46
N VAL A 188 -4.40 -18.75 2.85
CA VAL A 188 -3.75 -18.24 1.64
C VAL A 188 -3.26 -16.83 1.91
N LEU A 189 -1.97 -16.61 1.75
CA LEU A 189 -1.38 -15.26 1.76
C LEU A 189 -1.04 -14.86 0.32
N ILE A 190 -1.71 -13.83 -0.18
CA ILE A 190 -1.41 -13.24 -1.49
C ILE A 190 -0.54 -12.01 -1.26
N VAL A 191 0.63 -12.01 -1.86
CA VAL A 191 1.56 -10.87 -1.85
C VAL A 191 1.65 -10.32 -3.26
N GLY A 192 1.33 -9.04 -3.44
CA GLY A 192 1.28 -8.47 -4.78
C GLY A 192 1.69 -7.01 -4.87
N GLY A 193 2.27 -6.63 -6.02
CA GLY A 193 2.62 -5.25 -6.31
C GLY A 193 3.62 -4.62 -5.35
N THR A 194 4.53 -5.41 -4.80
CA THR A 194 5.55 -4.91 -3.85
C THR A 194 6.93 -5.46 -4.17
N SER A 195 7.95 -4.62 -4.04
CA SER A 195 9.35 -5.04 -4.19
C SER A 195 9.88 -5.82 -2.98
N LEU A 196 9.12 -5.81 -1.85
CA LEU A 196 9.52 -6.41 -0.57
C LEU A 196 10.88 -5.90 -0.06
N ALA A 197 11.20 -4.64 -0.33
CA ALA A 197 12.48 -4.02 0.03
C ALA A 197 12.37 -3.00 1.18
N VAL A 198 11.15 -2.67 1.65
CA VAL A 198 10.92 -1.69 2.72
C VAL A 198 10.63 -2.41 4.02
N TYR A 199 11.58 -2.33 4.94
CA TYR A 199 11.43 -2.86 6.30
C TYR A 199 10.93 -1.76 7.26
N PRO A 200 10.14 -2.12 8.32
CA PRO A 200 9.83 -3.49 8.76
C PRO A 200 8.66 -4.16 8.00
N ALA A 201 7.92 -3.45 7.13
CA ALA A 201 6.73 -3.97 6.46
C ALA A 201 7.00 -5.27 5.68
N ALA A 202 8.10 -5.35 4.92
CA ALA A 202 8.46 -6.56 4.16
C ALA A 202 8.67 -7.79 5.05
N GLY A 203 9.14 -7.61 6.28
CA GLY A 203 9.35 -8.69 7.27
C GLY A 203 8.06 -9.31 7.81
N LEU A 204 6.89 -8.69 7.58
CA LEU A 204 5.61 -9.24 8.06
C LEU A 204 5.25 -10.56 7.39
N ILE A 205 5.74 -10.81 6.19
CA ILE A 205 5.53 -12.08 5.47
C ILE A 205 6.15 -13.25 6.22
N ASP A 206 7.17 -13.01 7.05
CA ASP A 206 7.83 -14.05 7.85
C ASP A 206 6.92 -14.65 8.93
N TYR A 207 5.83 -13.97 9.29
CA TYR A 207 4.83 -14.47 10.22
C TYR A 207 3.82 -15.42 9.58
N TYR A 208 3.83 -15.59 8.25
CA TYR A 208 2.97 -16.55 7.58
C TYR A 208 3.46 -17.97 7.84
N ASN A 209 2.56 -18.83 8.34
CA ASN A 209 2.86 -20.20 8.73
C ASN A 209 2.16 -21.25 7.85
N GLY A 210 1.45 -20.81 6.80
CA GLY A 210 0.76 -21.69 5.87
C GLY A 210 1.68 -22.24 4.76
N ASN A 211 1.05 -22.87 3.78
CA ASN A 211 1.71 -23.50 2.62
C ASN A 211 1.08 -23.07 1.29
N LYS A 212 0.50 -21.87 1.26
CA LYS A 212 -0.09 -21.24 0.07
C LYS A 212 0.29 -19.77 0.02
N LEU A 213 1.60 -19.52 0.03
CA LEU A 213 2.15 -18.19 -0.22
C LEU A 213 2.17 -17.91 -1.73
N VAL A 214 1.30 -17.03 -2.18
CA VAL A 214 1.22 -16.61 -3.58
C VAL A 214 1.94 -15.28 -3.75
N LEU A 215 2.86 -15.20 -4.69
CA LEU A 215 3.56 -13.97 -5.04
C LEU A 215 3.20 -13.55 -6.47
N ILE A 216 2.63 -12.35 -6.63
CA ILE A 216 2.19 -11.82 -7.93
C ILE A 216 2.88 -10.48 -8.18
N ASN A 217 3.86 -10.46 -9.06
CA ASN A 217 4.61 -9.26 -9.44
C ASN A 217 5.07 -9.32 -10.90
N LYS A 218 5.22 -8.16 -11.54
CA LYS A 218 5.83 -8.06 -12.88
C LYS A 218 7.34 -8.31 -12.84
N SER A 219 8.00 -7.87 -11.77
CA SER A 219 9.45 -7.98 -11.57
C SER A 219 9.77 -8.99 -10.48
N THR A 220 10.97 -9.55 -10.53
CA THR A 220 11.50 -10.46 -9.50
C THR A 220 11.70 -9.75 -8.18
N THR A 221 11.55 -10.51 -7.08
CA THR A 221 11.77 -10.04 -5.71
C THR A 221 12.71 -10.97 -4.95
N PRO A 222 13.31 -10.51 -3.85
CA PRO A 222 14.12 -11.39 -2.99
C PRO A 222 13.35 -12.57 -2.38
N MET A 223 12.02 -12.53 -2.41
CA MET A 223 11.15 -13.53 -1.81
C MET A 223 10.59 -14.56 -2.81
N ASP A 224 10.92 -14.46 -4.10
CA ASP A 224 10.40 -15.36 -5.14
C ASP A 224 10.66 -16.84 -4.81
N THR A 225 11.81 -17.17 -4.21
CA THR A 225 12.17 -18.55 -3.83
C THR A 225 11.39 -19.09 -2.63
N ARG A 226 10.69 -18.23 -1.90
CA ARG A 226 9.86 -18.62 -0.75
C ARG A 226 8.39 -18.83 -1.12
N ALA A 227 7.98 -18.35 -2.29
CA ALA A 227 6.61 -18.49 -2.74
C ALA A 227 6.30 -19.95 -3.07
N ASP A 228 5.17 -20.45 -2.57
CA ASP A 228 4.61 -21.74 -2.99
C ASP A 228 4.05 -21.62 -4.42
N LEU A 229 3.64 -20.42 -4.81
CA LEU A 229 3.16 -20.11 -6.15
C LEU A 229 3.64 -18.72 -6.59
N LEU A 230 4.43 -18.69 -7.67
CA LEU A 230 4.94 -17.46 -8.29
C LEU A 230 4.19 -17.17 -9.59
N ILE A 231 3.63 -15.96 -9.72
CA ILE A 231 2.96 -15.48 -10.93
C ILE A 231 3.64 -14.18 -11.38
N GLN A 232 4.39 -14.24 -12.46
CA GLN A 232 5.08 -13.08 -13.03
C GLN A 232 4.21 -12.36 -14.06
N GLN A 233 3.15 -11.72 -13.56
CA GLN A 233 2.18 -10.97 -14.37
C GLN A 233 1.73 -9.69 -13.65
N GLY A 234 0.99 -8.83 -14.36
CA GLY A 234 0.29 -7.69 -13.76
C GLY A 234 -0.84 -8.17 -12.85
N LEU A 235 -1.02 -7.50 -11.72
CA LEU A 235 -2.09 -7.85 -10.77
C LEU A 235 -3.47 -7.80 -11.41
N GLY A 236 -3.78 -6.76 -12.17
CA GLY A 236 -5.09 -6.60 -12.81
C GLY A 236 -5.44 -7.78 -13.72
N SER A 237 -4.49 -8.24 -14.54
CA SER A 237 -4.72 -9.38 -15.47
C SER A 237 -4.96 -10.72 -14.76
N VAL A 238 -4.41 -10.88 -13.53
CA VAL A 238 -4.63 -12.06 -12.70
C VAL A 238 -5.95 -11.95 -11.94
N PHE A 239 -6.18 -10.79 -11.30
CA PHE A 239 -7.37 -10.57 -10.48
C PHE A 239 -8.66 -10.49 -11.29
N GLU A 240 -8.63 -10.01 -12.54
CA GLU A 240 -9.78 -10.00 -13.45
C GLU A 240 -10.39 -11.39 -13.64
N GLN A 241 -9.59 -12.46 -13.56
CA GLN A 241 -10.01 -13.84 -13.72
C GLN A 241 -10.67 -14.45 -12.47
N ILE A 242 -10.66 -13.74 -11.33
CA ILE A 242 -11.29 -14.24 -10.10
C ILE A 242 -12.82 -14.16 -10.26
N GLU A 243 -13.47 -15.31 -10.14
CA GLU A 243 -14.92 -15.43 -9.95
C GLU A 243 -15.22 -15.60 -8.45
N VAL A 244 -16.07 -14.72 -7.90
CA VAL A 244 -16.39 -14.67 -6.46
C VAL A 244 -17.72 -15.34 -6.16
#